data_f8bf7a5bf2880fe334d495c3b350856d
#
_entry.id   f8bf7a5bf2880fe334d495c3b350856d
#
_cell.length_a   1.000
_cell.length_b   1.000
_cell.length_c   1.000
_cell.angle_alpha   90.00
_cell.angle_beta   90.00
_cell.angle_gamma   90.00
#
_symmetry.space_group_name_H-M   'P 1'
#
loop_
_entity.id
_entity.type
_entity.pdbx_description
1 polymer ?
#
loop_
_entity_poly.entity_id
_entity_poly.type
_entity_poly.pdbx_seq_one_letter_code
_entity_poly.pdbx_strand_id
1 'polypeptide(L)'
;FIRLSRHSLGRTCTRVDPFTPIMAIKSSAKTTIDPMSVKYASEMSQWTVFWGLMFVVCRFALLKKYSADFSNRVVSIVHAVVAIYYSYVTFENGWDGMFDNIGGANTEAQTLCMAISLSYFTYDLIYCALGGDFMSVVHHMFTIGGLASGVLNGRSGAELVACLFLMEVSNP
;
A
#
# COMPACT_ATOMS: atom_id res chain seq x y z
N PHE A 1 -9.37 -45.37 -31.69
CA PHE A 1 -8.00 -45.10 -32.21
C PHE A 1 -7.57 -43.72 -31.73
N ILE A 2 -6.88 -43.66 -30.55
CA ILE A 2 -6.29 -42.43 -29.99
C ILE A 2 -4.80 -42.52 -30.22
N ARG A 3 -4.25 -41.60 -31.01
CA ARG A 3 -2.82 -41.49 -31.35
C ARG A 3 -2.15 -40.60 -30.27
N LEU A 4 -1.46 -41.20 -29.33
CA LEU A 4 -0.65 -40.52 -28.35
C LEU A 4 0.67 -40.03 -29.01
N SER A 5 0.82 -38.73 -29.16
CA SER A 5 2.06 -38.06 -29.55
C SER A 5 2.98 -37.96 -28.36
N ARG A 6 4.10 -38.68 -28.39
CA ARG A 6 5.19 -38.55 -27.38
C ARG A 6 6.00 -37.29 -27.73
N HIS A 7 5.81 -36.20 -26.92
CA HIS A 7 6.80 -35.13 -26.90
C HIS A 7 7.92 -35.49 -25.93
N SER A 8 9.11 -35.66 -26.50
CA SER A 8 10.37 -35.88 -25.79
C SER A 8 10.75 -34.61 -25.01
N LEU A 9 10.66 -34.65 -23.68
CA LEU A 9 11.26 -33.64 -22.81
C LEU A 9 12.78 -33.89 -22.69
N GLY A 10 13.57 -33.19 -23.48
CA GLY A 10 15.01 -33.04 -23.24
C GLY A 10 15.25 -32.16 -22.01
N ARG A 11 15.43 -32.76 -20.83
CA ARG A 11 15.96 -32.06 -19.64
C ARG A 11 17.46 -31.94 -19.78
N THR A 12 17.94 -30.77 -20.18
CA THR A 12 19.34 -30.41 -19.97
C THR A 12 19.53 -30.09 -18.49
N CYS A 13 20.12 -31.07 -17.77
CA CYS A 13 20.54 -30.88 -16.40
C CYS A 13 21.83 -30.03 -16.43
N THR A 14 21.74 -28.74 -16.21
CA THR A 14 22.91 -27.86 -16.01
C THR A 14 23.48 -28.16 -14.64
N ARG A 15 24.69 -28.77 -14.65
CA ARG A 15 25.48 -29.06 -13.47
C ARG A 15 25.88 -27.72 -12.82
N VAL A 16 25.34 -27.42 -11.65
CA VAL A 16 25.74 -26.26 -10.84
C VAL A 16 27.06 -26.62 -10.15
N ASP A 17 28.13 -25.94 -10.47
CA ASP A 17 29.42 -26.12 -9.81
C ASP A 17 29.35 -25.59 -8.37
N PRO A 18 29.73 -26.42 -7.36
CA PRO A 18 29.60 -26.04 -5.94
C PRO A 18 30.65 -25.05 -5.43
N PHE A 19 31.50 -24.51 -6.31
CA PHE A 19 32.60 -23.60 -5.93
C PHE A 19 32.55 -22.24 -6.67
N THR A 20 31.37 -21.68 -6.86
CA THR A 20 31.31 -20.27 -7.26
C THR A 20 31.47 -19.41 -6.01
N PRO A 21 32.53 -18.61 -5.85
CA PRO A 21 32.70 -17.76 -4.68
C PRO A 21 31.63 -16.70 -4.67
N ILE A 22 30.88 -16.64 -3.57
CA ILE A 22 29.85 -15.62 -3.24
C ILE A 22 30.57 -14.28 -2.94
N MET A 23 31.34 -13.77 -3.90
CA MET A 23 31.97 -12.46 -3.76
C MET A 23 31.99 -11.73 -5.10
N ALA A 24 30.83 -11.22 -5.52
CA ALA A 24 30.75 -10.07 -6.40
C ALA A 24 29.34 -9.48 -6.36
N ILE A 25 28.81 -9.18 -5.17
CA ILE A 25 27.77 -8.18 -5.06
C ILE A 25 28.50 -6.84 -5.27
N LYS A 26 28.73 -6.46 -6.52
CA LYS A 26 29.07 -5.09 -6.87
C LYS A 26 27.87 -4.23 -6.48
N SER A 27 27.94 -3.69 -5.26
CA SER A 27 27.17 -2.54 -4.82
C SER A 27 27.51 -1.35 -5.71
N SER A 28 26.77 -1.18 -6.78
CA SER A 28 26.62 0.07 -7.49
C SER A 28 25.13 0.23 -7.83
N ALA A 29 24.30 0.11 -6.82
CA ALA A 29 22.95 0.64 -6.88
C ALA A 29 23.09 2.17 -6.80
N LYS A 30 23.30 2.83 -7.93
CA LYS A 30 22.86 4.20 -8.10
C LYS A 30 21.35 4.14 -7.80
N THR A 31 20.96 4.62 -6.63
CA THR A 31 19.55 4.81 -6.27
C THR A 31 19.04 5.95 -7.17
N THR A 32 18.74 5.62 -8.40
CA THR A 32 17.95 6.49 -9.27
C THR A 32 16.55 6.46 -8.67
N ILE A 33 16.20 7.53 -7.94
CA ILE A 33 14.84 7.74 -7.45
C ILE A 33 13.95 7.66 -8.70
N ASP A 34 13.03 6.70 -8.71
CA ASP A 34 12.09 6.52 -9.79
C ASP A 34 11.27 7.82 -9.97
N PRO A 35 11.18 8.37 -11.19
CA PRO A 35 10.33 9.54 -11.46
C PRO A 35 8.90 9.40 -10.95
N MET A 36 8.37 8.18 -10.91
CA MET A 36 7.08 7.85 -10.31
C MET A 36 7.04 8.17 -8.80
N SER A 37 8.10 7.84 -8.06
CA SER A 37 8.14 8.12 -6.62
C SER A 37 8.12 9.61 -6.30
N VAL A 38 8.72 10.44 -7.15
CA VAL A 38 8.70 11.92 -6.99
C VAL A 38 7.30 12.48 -7.27
N LYS A 39 6.62 11.98 -8.32
CA LYS A 39 5.22 12.35 -8.62
C LYS A 39 4.32 12.08 -7.41
N TYR A 40 4.36 10.87 -6.88
CA TYR A 40 3.52 10.49 -5.76
C TYR A 40 3.90 11.16 -4.43
N ALA A 41 5.15 11.56 -4.22
CA ALA A 41 5.54 12.32 -3.03
C ALA A 41 4.83 13.68 -2.94
N SER A 42 4.67 14.38 -4.08
CA SER A 42 3.89 15.64 -4.13
C SER A 42 2.41 15.38 -3.86
N GLU A 43 1.83 14.36 -4.48
CA GLU A 43 0.42 13.99 -4.26
C GLU A 43 0.17 13.57 -2.81
N MET A 44 1.05 12.77 -2.22
CA MET A 44 0.96 12.35 -0.81
C MET A 44 0.96 13.54 0.15
N SER A 45 1.81 14.56 -0.09
CA SER A 45 1.82 15.76 0.76
C SER A 45 0.50 16.52 0.69
N GLN A 46 -0.09 16.64 -0.51
CA GLN A 46 -1.40 17.29 -0.70
C GLN A 46 -2.51 16.50 0.02
N TRP A 47 -2.53 15.18 -0.11
CA TRP A 47 -3.50 14.34 0.57
C TRP A 47 -3.34 14.37 2.10
N THR A 48 -2.11 14.42 2.61
CA THR A 48 -1.87 14.56 4.06
C THR A 48 -2.43 15.88 4.59
N VAL A 49 -2.19 16.98 3.88
CA VAL A 49 -2.77 18.29 4.22
C VAL A 49 -4.31 18.24 4.14
N PHE A 50 -4.87 17.60 3.12
CA PHE A 50 -6.32 17.43 2.97
C PHE A 50 -6.95 16.72 4.19
N TRP A 51 -6.36 15.61 4.64
CA TRP A 51 -6.84 14.89 5.83
C TRP A 51 -6.77 15.76 7.10
N GLY A 52 -5.66 16.48 7.28
CA GLY A 52 -5.51 17.42 8.40
C GLY A 52 -6.54 18.55 8.37
N LEU A 53 -6.79 19.14 7.19
CA LEU A 53 -7.82 20.18 7.03
C LEU A 53 -9.22 19.62 7.27
N MET A 54 -9.51 18.41 6.82
CA MET A 54 -10.79 17.76 7.08
C MET A 54 -11.02 17.58 8.58
N PHE A 55 -9.99 17.14 9.33
CA PHE A 55 -10.07 17.08 10.79
C PHE A 55 -10.38 18.46 11.40
N VAL A 56 -9.68 19.51 10.99
CA VAL A 56 -9.90 20.88 11.49
C VAL A 56 -11.34 21.33 11.22
N VAL A 57 -11.85 21.09 10.00
CA VAL A 57 -13.26 21.42 9.66
C VAL A 57 -14.22 20.59 10.50
N CYS A 58 -14.03 19.29 10.62
CA CYS A 58 -14.86 18.44 11.48
C CYS A 58 -14.83 18.95 12.92
N ARG A 59 -13.65 19.21 13.49
CA ARG A 59 -13.48 19.58 14.89
C ARG A 59 -14.04 20.95 15.23
N PHE A 60 -13.83 21.95 14.39
CA PHE A 60 -14.12 23.35 14.72
C PHE A 60 -15.35 23.93 14.03
N ALA A 61 -15.81 23.34 12.93
CA ALA A 61 -16.99 23.80 12.20
C ALA A 61 -18.21 22.91 12.41
N LEU A 62 -18.07 21.61 12.12
CA LEU A 62 -19.20 20.68 12.04
C LEU A 62 -19.52 20.01 13.38
N LEU A 63 -18.52 19.59 14.13
CA LEU A 63 -18.64 18.73 15.30
C LEU A 63 -18.17 19.42 16.59
N LYS A 64 -18.38 20.72 16.72
CA LYS A 64 -17.92 21.55 17.86
C LYS A 64 -18.34 21.01 19.24
N LYS A 65 -19.46 20.31 19.30
CA LYS A 65 -20.03 19.77 20.56
C LYS A 65 -19.40 18.43 20.97
N TYR A 66 -18.65 17.78 20.07
CA TYR A 66 -18.08 16.46 20.29
C TYR A 66 -16.59 16.56 20.63
N SER A 67 -16.02 15.46 21.10
CA SER A 67 -14.58 15.38 21.41
C SER A 67 -13.71 15.45 20.14
N ALA A 68 -12.41 15.68 20.32
CA ALA A 68 -11.45 15.60 19.24
C ALA A 68 -11.38 14.17 18.67
N ASP A 69 -11.43 13.16 19.55
CA ASP A 69 -11.42 11.74 19.13
C ASP A 69 -12.63 11.39 18.30
N PHE A 70 -13.82 11.90 18.63
CA PHE A 70 -15.00 11.69 17.79
C PHE A 70 -14.80 12.30 16.40
N SER A 71 -14.23 13.51 16.33
CA SER A 71 -13.92 14.16 15.05
C SER A 71 -12.91 13.38 14.24
N ASN A 72 -11.86 12.83 14.88
CA ASN A 72 -10.88 11.97 14.23
C ASN A 72 -11.50 10.67 13.70
N ARG A 73 -12.40 10.04 14.46
CA ARG A 73 -13.15 8.84 14.01
C ARG A 73 -13.99 9.11 12.77
N VAL A 74 -14.59 10.30 12.64
CA VAL A 74 -15.32 10.68 11.43
C VAL A 74 -14.38 10.77 10.23
N VAL A 75 -13.18 11.35 10.40
CA VAL A 75 -12.15 11.37 9.34
C VAL A 75 -11.72 9.95 8.97
N SER A 76 -11.53 9.09 9.96
CA SER A 76 -11.20 7.67 9.77
C SER A 76 -12.27 6.93 8.94
N ILE A 77 -13.54 7.14 9.24
CA ILE A 77 -14.65 6.54 8.48
C ILE A 77 -14.64 7.03 7.02
N VAL A 78 -14.42 8.32 6.80
CA VAL A 78 -14.32 8.85 5.43
C VAL A 78 -13.14 8.24 4.69
N HIS A 79 -11.97 8.10 5.35
CA HIS A 79 -10.84 7.41 4.76
C HIS A 79 -11.18 5.95 4.42
N ALA A 80 -11.81 5.21 5.33
CA ALA A 80 -12.18 3.81 5.10
C ALA A 80 -13.06 3.67 3.85
N VAL A 81 -14.07 4.53 3.68
CA VAL A 81 -14.93 4.55 2.48
C VAL A 81 -14.10 4.83 1.21
N VAL A 82 -13.21 5.81 1.27
CA VAL A 82 -12.31 6.16 0.14
C VAL A 82 -11.38 5.00 -0.19
N ALA A 83 -10.74 4.40 0.81
CA ALA A 83 -9.82 3.28 0.65
C ALA A 83 -10.52 2.04 0.07
N ILE A 84 -11.71 1.69 0.59
CA ILE A 84 -12.54 0.59 0.08
C ILE A 84 -12.88 0.83 -1.40
N TYR A 85 -13.34 2.04 -1.75
CA TYR A 85 -13.70 2.38 -3.12
C TYR A 85 -12.51 2.26 -4.08
N TYR A 86 -11.38 2.91 -3.75
CA TYR A 86 -10.20 2.87 -4.60
C TYR A 86 -9.59 1.47 -4.69
N SER A 87 -9.56 0.73 -3.59
CA SER A 87 -9.11 -0.66 -3.60
C SER A 87 -9.97 -1.52 -4.53
N TYR A 88 -11.29 -1.42 -4.41
CA TYR A 88 -12.21 -2.18 -5.26
C TYR A 88 -12.05 -1.86 -6.76
N VAL A 89 -11.85 -0.59 -7.10
CA VAL A 89 -11.65 -0.16 -8.49
C VAL A 89 -10.33 -0.71 -9.07
N THR A 90 -9.35 -1.05 -8.24
CA THR A 90 -8.08 -1.64 -8.70
C THR A 90 -8.16 -3.13 -9.01
N PHE A 91 -9.23 -3.82 -8.65
CA PHE A 91 -9.41 -5.24 -8.93
C PHE A 91 -9.86 -5.44 -10.37
N GLU A 92 -8.93 -5.73 -11.28
CA GLU A 92 -9.16 -5.79 -12.73
C GLU A 92 -10.26 -6.79 -13.13
N ASN A 93 -10.39 -7.90 -12.39
CA ASN A 93 -11.38 -8.95 -12.60
C ASN A 93 -12.44 -9.01 -11.47
N GLY A 94 -12.70 -7.88 -10.80
CA GLY A 94 -13.57 -7.87 -9.63
C GLY A 94 -12.97 -8.66 -8.45
N TRP A 95 -13.82 -9.31 -7.66
CA TRP A 95 -13.40 -10.07 -6.48
C TRP A 95 -12.43 -11.22 -6.79
N ASP A 96 -12.61 -11.88 -7.92
CA ASP A 96 -11.78 -13.01 -8.34
C ASP A 96 -10.37 -12.56 -8.70
N GLY A 97 -10.20 -11.32 -9.12
CA GLY A 97 -8.92 -10.72 -9.46
C GLY A 97 -8.17 -10.05 -8.31
N MET A 98 -8.72 -10.09 -7.08
CA MET A 98 -8.12 -9.43 -5.92
C MET A 98 -6.65 -9.82 -5.70
N PHE A 99 -6.30 -11.08 -5.96
CA PHE A 99 -4.96 -11.61 -5.78
C PHE A 99 -4.25 -11.93 -7.11
N ASP A 100 -4.75 -11.41 -8.22
CA ASP A 100 -4.06 -11.52 -9.49
C ASP A 100 -2.74 -10.73 -9.43
N ASN A 101 -1.72 -11.25 -10.12
CA ASN A 101 -0.41 -10.62 -10.20
C ASN A 101 0.33 -10.44 -8.85
N ILE A 102 0.22 -11.42 -7.95
CA ILE A 102 0.95 -11.44 -6.67
C ILE A 102 2.46 -11.27 -6.90
N GLY A 103 3.10 -10.33 -6.17
CA GLY A 103 4.51 -9.98 -6.32
C GLY A 103 4.85 -9.26 -7.63
N GLY A 104 3.86 -8.97 -8.47
CA GLY A 104 4.02 -8.27 -9.73
C GLY A 104 4.27 -6.77 -9.60
N ALA A 105 4.44 -6.11 -10.75
CA ALA A 105 4.56 -4.66 -10.81
C ALA A 105 3.23 -3.98 -10.44
N ASN A 106 3.31 -2.85 -9.75
CA ASN A 106 2.13 -2.06 -9.40
C ASN A 106 1.51 -1.42 -10.65
N THR A 107 0.20 -1.40 -10.71
CA THR A 107 -0.52 -0.51 -11.63
C THR A 107 -0.53 0.92 -11.09
N GLU A 108 -0.81 1.91 -11.94
CA GLU A 108 -0.97 3.30 -11.49
C GLU A 108 -2.11 3.44 -10.48
N ALA A 109 -3.23 2.74 -10.69
CA ALA A 109 -4.37 2.75 -9.78
C ALA A 109 -4.03 2.17 -8.40
N GLN A 110 -3.28 1.06 -8.34
CA GLN A 110 -2.80 0.48 -7.09
C GLN A 110 -1.86 1.44 -6.36
N THR A 111 -0.92 2.06 -7.08
CA THR A 111 0.02 3.02 -6.50
C THR A 111 -0.70 4.25 -5.96
N LEU A 112 -1.70 4.77 -6.67
CA LEU A 112 -2.52 5.89 -6.22
C LEU A 112 -3.32 5.52 -4.95
N CYS A 113 -3.95 4.36 -4.93
CA CYS A 113 -4.70 3.86 -3.76
C CYS A 113 -3.80 3.79 -2.53
N MET A 114 -2.60 3.20 -2.67
CA MET A 114 -1.61 3.12 -1.60
C MET A 114 -1.12 4.51 -1.15
N ALA A 115 -0.89 5.45 -2.09
CA ALA A 115 -0.44 6.80 -1.78
C ALA A 115 -1.49 7.61 -0.99
N ILE A 116 -2.77 7.51 -1.35
CA ILE A 116 -3.88 8.15 -0.63
C ILE A 116 -3.94 7.62 0.81
N SER A 117 -3.90 6.30 0.98
CA SER A 117 -3.97 5.66 2.30
C SER A 117 -2.73 5.93 3.13
N LEU A 118 -1.54 5.91 2.53
CA LEU A 118 -0.28 6.26 3.19
C LEU A 118 -0.32 7.69 3.73
N SER A 119 -0.92 8.61 2.98
CA SER A 119 -1.11 10.01 3.40
C SER A 119 -2.06 10.13 4.59
N TYR A 120 -3.13 9.35 4.61
CA TYR A 120 -4.05 9.28 5.75
C TYR A 120 -3.34 8.71 6.99
N PHE A 121 -2.68 7.57 6.87
CA PHE A 121 -1.98 6.97 8.01
C PHE A 121 -0.87 7.85 8.55
N THR A 122 -0.23 8.66 7.70
CA THR A 122 0.75 9.66 8.13
C THR A 122 0.10 10.76 8.97
N TYR A 123 -1.05 11.26 8.53
CA TYR A 123 -1.85 12.21 9.31
C TYR A 123 -2.28 11.60 10.66
N ASP A 124 -2.84 10.40 10.64
CA ASP A 124 -3.39 9.75 11.83
C ASP A 124 -2.29 9.32 12.81
N LEU A 125 -1.11 8.93 12.31
CA LEU A 125 0.07 8.71 13.13
C LEU A 125 0.44 9.95 13.95
N ILE A 126 0.44 11.13 13.33
CA ILE A 126 0.72 12.40 14.01
C ILE A 126 -0.34 12.66 15.07
N TYR A 127 -1.62 12.45 14.75
CA TYR A 127 -2.73 12.62 15.69
C TYR A 127 -2.58 11.69 16.91
N CYS A 128 -2.35 10.39 16.68
CA CYS A 128 -2.17 9.40 17.74
C CYS A 128 -0.93 9.67 18.59
N ALA A 129 0.17 10.10 17.98
CA ALA A 129 1.40 10.45 18.69
C ALA A 129 1.19 11.65 19.64
N LEU A 130 0.47 12.68 19.18
CA LEU A 130 0.11 13.83 20.00
C LEU A 130 -0.89 13.48 21.11
N GLY A 131 -1.77 12.50 20.87
CA GLY A 131 -2.72 11.96 21.84
C GLY A 131 -2.10 10.98 22.87
N GLY A 132 -0.89 10.50 22.63
CA GLY A 132 -0.20 9.53 23.51
C GLY A 132 -0.70 8.10 23.34
N ASP A 133 -1.40 7.77 22.27
CA ASP A 133 -1.87 6.41 21.97
C ASP A 133 -0.75 5.58 21.33
N PHE A 134 0.07 4.98 22.17
CA PHE A 134 1.23 4.20 21.77
C PHE A 134 0.87 3.00 20.89
N MET A 135 -0.26 2.32 21.14
CA MET A 135 -0.65 1.13 20.38
C MET A 135 -1.02 1.50 18.94
N SER A 136 -1.79 2.56 18.77
CA SER A 136 -2.13 3.08 17.44
C SER A 136 -0.89 3.60 16.70
N VAL A 137 0.03 4.26 17.39
CA VAL A 137 1.31 4.71 16.81
C VAL A 137 2.09 3.52 16.24
N VAL A 138 2.28 2.44 17.01
CA VAL A 138 2.99 1.24 16.54
C VAL A 138 2.27 0.62 15.34
N HIS A 139 0.95 0.49 15.40
CA HIS A 139 0.14 -0.04 14.31
C HIS A 139 0.32 0.78 13.03
N HIS A 140 0.18 2.10 13.11
CA HIS A 140 0.35 2.98 11.94
C HIS A 140 1.76 2.97 11.37
N MET A 141 2.79 2.85 12.21
CA MET A 141 4.17 2.72 11.73
C MET A 141 4.36 1.47 10.87
N PHE A 142 3.81 0.32 11.26
CA PHE A 142 3.86 -0.90 10.45
C PHE A 142 3.08 -0.77 9.14
N THR A 143 1.89 -0.19 9.19
CA THR A 143 1.07 0.04 8.00
C THR A 143 1.75 0.99 7.01
N ILE A 144 2.29 2.10 7.51
CA ILE A 144 3.08 3.05 6.71
C ILE A 144 4.29 2.36 6.09
N GLY A 145 5.03 1.57 6.88
CA GLY A 145 6.21 0.83 6.38
C GLY A 145 5.86 -0.13 5.25
N GLY A 146 4.76 -0.87 5.38
CA GLY A 146 4.27 -1.80 4.35
C GLY A 146 3.87 -1.06 3.06
N LEU A 147 2.99 -0.06 3.17
CA LEU A 147 2.51 0.70 2.02
C LEU A 147 3.65 1.49 1.33
N ALA A 148 4.52 2.14 2.11
CA ALA A 148 5.67 2.85 1.58
C ALA A 148 6.63 1.90 0.83
N SER A 149 6.86 0.70 1.36
CA SER A 149 7.66 -0.32 0.67
C SER A 149 7.06 -0.67 -0.69
N GLY A 150 5.73 -0.88 -0.77
CA GLY A 150 5.04 -1.16 -2.03
C GLY A 150 5.16 -0.03 -3.05
N VAL A 151 4.96 1.21 -2.60
CA VAL A 151 5.09 2.39 -3.46
C VAL A 151 6.53 2.59 -3.96
N LEU A 152 7.53 2.49 -3.07
CA LEU A 152 8.93 2.72 -3.41
C LEU A 152 9.53 1.63 -4.29
N ASN A 153 9.14 0.37 -4.06
CA ASN A 153 9.63 -0.75 -4.85
C ASN A 153 8.84 -0.95 -6.16
N GLY A 154 7.69 -0.32 -6.30
CA GLY A 154 6.82 -0.45 -7.47
C GLY A 154 6.28 -1.87 -7.68
N ARG A 155 6.14 -2.66 -6.61
CA ARG A 155 5.73 -4.08 -6.65
C ARG A 155 4.83 -4.43 -5.48
N SER A 156 4.13 -5.56 -5.61
CA SER A 156 3.22 -6.09 -4.58
C SER A 156 1.98 -5.21 -4.32
N GLY A 157 1.60 -4.38 -5.30
CA GLY A 157 0.43 -3.52 -5.18
C GLY A 157 -0.87 -4.31 -5.05
N ALA A 158 -0.99 -5.46 -5.71
CA ALA A 158 -2.18 -6.30 -5.62
C ALA A 158 -2.44 -6.77 -4.19
N GLU A 159 -1.42 -7.33 -3.53
CA GLU A 159 -1.52 -7.83 -2.16
C GLU A 159 -1.76 -6.71 -1.15
N LEU A 160 -1.02 -5.61 -1.30
CA LEU A 160 -1.14 -4.48 -0.36
C LEU A 160 -2.50 -3.81 -0.45
N VAL A 161 -3.05 -3.64 -1.65
CA VAL A 161 -4.38 -3.08 -1.86
C VAL A 161 -5.47 -4.06 -1.38
N ALA A 162 -5.30 -5.36 -1.61
CA ALA A 162 -6.21 -6.38 -1.09
C ALA A 162 -6.20 -6.40 0.45
N CYS A 163 -5.02 -6.34 1.08
CA CYS A 163 -4.91 -6.24 2.53
C CYS A 163 -5.57 -4.95 3.05
N LEU A 164 -5.32 -3.81 2.40
CA LEU A 164 -5.92 -2.53 2.75
C LEU A 164 -7.44 -2.61 2.69
N PHE A 165 -8.00 -3.16 1.60
CA PHE A 165 -9.44 -3.38 1.44
C PHE A 165 -10.03 -4.19 2.61
N LEU A 166 -9.41 -5.34 2.91
CA LEU A 166 -9.91 -6.23 3.97
C LEU A 166 -9.82 -5.59 5.36
N MET A 167 -8.75 -4.83 5.62
CA MET A 167 -8.57 -4.10 6.87
C MET A 167 -9.64 -3.03 7.04
N GLU A 168 -9.89 -2.22 6.02
CA GLU A 168 -10.84 -1.10 6.10
C GLU A 168 -12.29 -1.58 6.12
N VAL A 169 -12.64 -2.67 5.43
CA VAL A 169 -13.98 -3.28 5.53
C VAL A 169 -14.24 -3.85 6.94
N SER A 170 -13.20 -4.36 7.60
CA SER A 170 -13.32 -4.94 8.94
C SER A 170 -13.22 -3.91 10.07
N ASN A 171 -12.87 -2.67 9.76
CA ASN A 171 -12.72 -1.59 10.72
C ASN A 171 -14.03 -0.78 10.79
N PRO A 172 -14.83 -0.93 11.88
CA PRO A 172 -16.13 -0.27 12.02
C PRO A 172 -16.02 1.21 12.38
#